data_0f5884fd43f59244a8ef89e862a8ef31
#
_entry.id   0f5884fd43f59244a8ef89e862a8ef31
#
_cell.length_a   1.000
_cell.length_b   1.000
_cell.length_c   1.000
_cell.angle_alpha   90.00
_cell.angle_beta   90.00
_cell.angle_gamma   90.00
#
_symmetry.space_group_name_H-M   'P 1'
#
loop_
_entity.id
_entity.type
_entity.pdbx_description
1 polymer ?
#
loop_
_entity_poly.entity_id
_entity_poly.type
_entity_poly.pdbx_seq_one_letter_code
_entity_poly.pdbx_strand_id
1 'polypeptide(L)'
;EKAYNDSEGLTAEFNKNILNGVNKICGTIFDSTLFSHKAFFNEKKSRIEMHLVSKKKQVVEILNTKIYFREGETIHTENSYKYSVSSFQNLAELSNFEIIDVLKDKKSFFGVFIMKVKSI
;
A
#
# COMPACT_ATOMS: atom_id res chain seq x y z
N GLU A 1 -6.33 -3.28 -9.88
CA GLU A 1 -4.88 -3.20 -10.21
C GLU A 1 -4.53 -2.00 -11.08
N LYS A 2 -5.38 -1.64 -12.08
CA LYS A 2 -5.09 -0.53 -13.02
C LYS A 2 -4.78 0.80 -12.34
N ALA A 3 -5.49 1.15 -11.27
CA ALA A 3 -5.27 2.40 -10.53
C ALA A 3 -3.92 2.45 -9.79
N TYR A 4 -3.32 1.28 -9.51
CA TYR A 4 -2.03 1.17 -8.82
C TYR A 4 -0.86 0.90 -9.77
N ASN A 5 -1.15 0.66 -11.05
CA ASN A 5 -0.20 0.52 -12.15
C ASN A 5 -0.60 1.47 -13.29
N ASP A 6 -0.82 2.74 -12.94
CA ASP A 6 -1.25 3.78 -13.86
C ASP A 6 -0.21 4.05 -14.95
N SER A 7 -0.69 4.36 -16.17
CA SER A 7 0.17 4.57 -17.34
C SER A 7 1.07 5.81 -17.22
N GLU A 8 0.68 6.78 -16.38
CA GLU A 8 1.46 7.99 -16.11
C GLU A 8 2.60 7.74 -15.10
N GLY A 9 2.57 6.59 -14.41
CA GLY A 9 3.60 6.21 -13.45
C GLY A 9 3.58 6.97 -12.13
N LEU A 10 2.53 7.73 -11.85
CA LEU A 10 2.42 8.53 -10.62
C LEU A 10 2.44 7.65 -9.37
N THR A 11 1.74 6.51 -9.39
CA THR A 11 1.74 5.56 -8.28
C THR A 11 3.11 4.92 -8.08
N ALA A 12 3.84 4.64 -9.17
CA ALA A 12 5.19 4.13 -9.10
C ALA A 12 6.16 5.15 -8.48
N GLU A 13 6.06 6.42 -8.85
CA GLU A 13 6.85 7.49 -8.26
C GLU A 13 6.52 7.69 -6.78
N PHE A 14 5.24 7.71 -6.43
CA PHE A 14 4.78 7.77 -5.05
C PHE A 14 5.37 6.64 -4.22
N ASN A 15 5.29 5.40 -4.70
CA ASN A 15 5.84 4.23 -4.00
C ASN A 15 7.36 4.33 -3.81
N LYS A 16 8.09 4.74 -4.85
CA LYS A 16 9.55 4.91 -4.78
C LYS A 16 9.98 6.04 -3.84
N ASN A 17 9.15 7.06 -3.68
CA ASN A 17 9.46 8.20 -2.83
C ASN A 17 9.63 7.82 -1.35
N ILE A 18 9.12 6.68 -0.91
CA ILE A 18 9.36 6.15 0.44
C ILE A 18 10.88 5.98 0.71
N LEU A 19 11.65 5.59 -0.32
CA LEU A 19 13.11 5.44 -0.19
C LEU A 19 13.81 6.78 0.05
N ASN A 20 13.31 7.87 -0.57
CA ASN A 20 13.80 9.22 -0.32
C ASN A 20 13.49 9.65 1.13
N GLY A 21 12.31 9.29 1.64
CA GLY A 21 11.94 9.51 3.03
C GLY A 21 12.87 8.79 4.01
N VAL A 22 13.15 7.52 3.76
CA VAL A 22 14.09 6.71 4.56
C VAL A 22 15.51 7.30 4.50
N ASN A 23 15.96 7.70 3.32
CA ASN A 23 17.26 8.36 3.15
C ASN A 23 17.39 9.61 4.03
N LYS A 24 16.32 10.44 4.02
CA LYS A 24 16.30 11.68 4.80
C LYS A 24 16.27 11.44 6.31
N ILE A 25 15.48 10.46 6.76
CA ILE A 25 15.28 10.21 8.20
C ILE A 25 16.44 9.41 8.81
N CYS A 26 16.94 8.42 8.09
CA CYS A 26 17.93 7.46 8.59
C CYS A 26 19.35 7.73 8.07
N GLY A 27 19.56 8.77 7.25
CA GLY A 27 20.87 9.06 6.65
C GLY A 27 21.35 7.96 5.70
N THR A 28 20.43 7.24 5.04
CA THR A 28 20.73 6.16 4.10
C THR A 28 20.93 6.68 2.68
N ILE A 29 21.39 5.82 1.79
CA ILE A 29 21.67 6.14 0.38
C ILE A 29 20.96 5.16 -0.56
N PHE A 30 19.69 4.88 -0.33
CA PHE A 30 18.88 4.15 -1.31
C PHE A 30 18.88 4.90 -2.65
N ASP A 31 19.19 4.22 -3.72
CA ASP A 31 18.98 4.72 -5.07
C ASP A 31 17.64 4.19 -5.59
N SER A 32 16.64 5.07 -5.64
CA SER A 32 15.28 4.71 -6.09
C SER A 32 15.23 4.25 -7.55
N THR A 33 16.24 4.60 -8.37
CA THR A 33 16.32 4.15 -9.78
C THR A 33 16.65 2.66 -9.90
N LEU A 34 17.24 2.08 -8.86
CA LEU A 34 17.56 0.65 -8.77
C LEU A 34 16.39 -0.22 -8.33
N PHE A 35 15.23 0.37 -8.12
CA PHE A 35 14.01 -0.34 -7.79
C PHE A 35 12.93 -0.10 -8.85
N SER A 36 12.15 -1.13 -9.14
CA SER A 36 10.92 -1.03 -9.93
C SER A 36 9.71 -1.15 -9.03
N HIS A 37 8.64 -0.47 -9.41
CA HIS A 37 7.33 -0.60 -8.75
C HIS A 37 6.62 -1.87 -9.22
N LYS A 38 5.96 -2.56 -8.28
CA LYS A 38 5.06 -3.67 -8.55
C LYS A 38 3.83 -3.54 -7.65
N ALA A 39 2.64 -3.55 -8.25
CA ALA A 39 1.39 -3.63 -7.51
C ALA A 39 0.54 -4.79 -8.04
N PHE A 40 -0.05 -5.57 -7.14
CA PHE A 40 -0.92 -6.69 -7.49
C PHE A 40 -2.00 -6.89 -6.44
N PHE A 41 -3.09 -7.55 -6.83
CA PHE A 41 -4.15 -7.92 -5.91
C PHE A 41 -3.87 -9.27 -5.26
N ASN A 42 -3.80 -9.26 -3.94
CA ASN A 42 -3.71 -10.48 -3.12
C ASN A 42 -5.13 -10.93 -2.75
N GLU A 43 -5.66 -11.91 -3.49
CA GLU A 43 -7.02 -12.42 -3.29
C GLU A 43 -7.24 -12.99 -1.89
N LYS A 44 -6.26 -13.71 -1.35
CA LYS A 44 -6.37 -14.34 -0.02
C LYS A 44 -6.51 -13.32 1.10
N LYS A 45 -5.93 -12.13 0.93
CA LYS A 45 -5.94 -11.05 1.91
C LYS A 45 -6.87 -9.90 1.52
N SER A 46 -7.55 -10.00 0.38
CA SER A 46 -8.46 -8.98 -0.16
C SER A 46 -7.84 -7.58 -0.15
N ARG A 47 -6.63 -7.47 -0.69
CA ARG A 47 -5.90 -6.20 -0.71
C ARG A 47 -5.00 -6.06 -1.93
N ILE A 48 -4.76 -4.84 -2.36
CA ILE A 48 -3.64 -4.51 -3.24
C ILE A 48 -2.39 -4.43 -2.37
N GLU A 49 -1.32 -5.05 -2.81
CA GLU A 49 0.01 -4.90 -2.23
C GLU A 49 0.89 -4.11 -3.19
N MET A 50 1.62 -3.13 -2.66
CA MET A 50 2.66 -2.44 -3.39
C MET A 50 4.03 -2.87 -2.89
N HIS A 51 4.92 -3.11 -3.82
CA HIS A 51 6.29 -3.55 -3.57
C HIS A 51 7.27 -2.72 -4.40
N LEU A 52 8.48 -2.58 -3.88
CA LEU A 52 9.64 -2.14 -4.61
C LEU A 52 10.51 -3.35 -4.87
N VAL A 53 10.81 -3.62 -6.15
CA VAL A 53 11.57 -4.79 -6.59
C VAL A 53 12.98 -4.36 -6.94
N SER A 54 13.98 -4.94 -6.32
CA SER A 54 15.39 -4.65 -6.64
C SER A 54 15.73 -5.13 -8.05
N LYS A 55 16.23 -4.23 -8.90
CA LYS A 55 16.58 -4.51 -10.30
C LYS A 55 17.91 -5.27 -10.45
N LYS A 56 18.71 -5.31 -9.39
CA LYS A 56 20.01 -5.99 -9.37
C LYS A 56 20.41 -6.36 -7.95
N LYS A 57 21.43 -7.18 -7.82
CA LYS A 57 22.10 -7.39 -6.53
C LYS A 57 22.75 -6.09 -6.07
N GLN A 58 22.41 -5.65 -4.85
CA GLN A 58 22.90 -4.41 -4.27
C GLN A 58 23.01 -4.49 -2.75
N VAL A 59 23.73 -3.55 -2.17
CA VAL A 59 23.89 -3.40 -0.71
C VAL A 59 23.51 -1.98 -0.34
N VAL A 60 22.70 -1.83 0.69
CA VAL A 60 22.34 -0.53 1.27
C VAL A 60 22.73 -0.55 2.74
N GLU A 61 23.40 0.49 3.19
CA GLU A 61 23.76 0.64 4.60
C GLU A 61 22.70 1.49 5.31
N ILE A 62 22.18 0.98 6.42
CA ILE A 62 21.20 1.64 7.29
C ILE A 62 21.69 1.55 8.73
N LEU A 63 21.94 2.70 9.36
CA LEU A 63 22.33 2.76 10.78
C LEU A 63 23.47 1.77 11.11
N ASN A 64 24.54 1.77 10.34
CA ASN A 64 25.71 0.87 10.46
C ASN A 64 25.41 -0.63 10.20
N THR A 65 24.25 -0.95 9.66
CA THR A 65 23.88 -2.32 9.27
C THR A 65 23.80 -2.41 7.74
N LYS A 66 24.45 -3.40 7.15
CA LYS A 66 24.38 -3.66 5.72
C LYS A 66 23.23 -4.58 5.40
N ILE A 67 22.32 -4.11 4.54
CA ILE A 67 21.20 -4.87 4.00
C ILE A 67 21.55 -5.28 2.57
N TYR A 68 21.49 -6.57 2.29
CA TYR A 68 21.80 -7.14 1.00
C TYR A 68 20.52 -7.47 0.26
N PHE A 69 20.33 -6.92 -0.92
CA PHE A 69 19.23 -7.25 -1.82
C PHE A 69 19.75 -8.14 -2.96
N ARG A 70 19.02 -9.21 -3.23
CA ARG A 70 19.17 -9.98 -4.47
C ARG A 70 18.41 -9.27 -5.59
N GLU A 71 18.74 -9.56 -6.83
CA GLU A 71 17.90 -9.19 -7.95
C GLU A 71 16.52 -9.87 -7.81
N GLY A 72 15.45 -9.10 -8.02
CA GLY A 72 14.07 -9.56 -7.82
C GLY A 72 13.58 -9.57 -6.37
N GLU A 73 14.43 -9.33 -5.38
CA GLU A 73 14.02 -9.23 -3.99
C GLU A 73 13.17 -7.98 -3.76
N THR A 74 12.15 -8.09 -2.90
CA THR A 74 11.14 -7.04 -2.76
C THR A 74 11.11 -6.41 -1.38
N ILE A 75 10.84 -5.12 -1.34
CA ILE A 75 10.39 -4.40 -0.15
C ILE A 75 8.88 -4.24 -0.26
N HIS A 76 8.12 -4.80 0.67
CA HIS A 76 6.68 -4.60 0.76
C HIS A 76 6.41 -3.24 1.40
N THR A 77 5.82 -2.32 0.66
CA THR A 77 5.70 -0.91 1.07
C THR A 77 4.33 -0.53 1.57
N GLU A 78 3.25 -1.08 0.98
CA GLU A 78 1.89 -0.65 1.29
C GLU A 78 0.87 -1.78 1.08
N ASN A 79 -0.20 -1.71 1.87
CA ASN A 79 -1.41 -2.50 1.70
C ASN A 79 -2.62 -1.58 1.52
N SER A 80 -3.42 -1.82 0.49
CA SER A 80 -4.70 -1.17 0.30
C SER A 80 -5.81 -2.22 0.32
N TYR A 81 -6.43 -2.39 1.48
CA TYR A 81 -7.50 -3.38 1.68
C TYR A 81 -8.74 -3.01 0.88
N LYS A 82 -9.37 -4.03 0.32
CA LYS A 82 -10.61 -3.92 -0.44
C LYS A 82 -11.72 -4.63 0.32
N TYR A 83 -12.84 -3.96 0.45
CA TYR A 83 -13.97 -4.43 1.23
C TYR A 83 -15.21 -4.56 0.37
N SER A 84 -15.99 -5.61 0.59
CA SER A 84 -17.41 -5.60 0.25
C SER A 84 -18.18 -4.79 1.31
N VAL A 85 -19.42 -4.42 1.02
CA VAL A 85 -20.25 -3.73 2.03
C VAL A 85 -20.37 -4.58 3.29
N SER A 86 -20.62 -5.87 3.15
CA SER A 86 -20.78 -6.79 4.29
C SER A 86 -19.49 -6.95 5.10
N SER A 87 -18.32 -7.08 4.45
CA SER A 87 -17.07 -7.21 5.18
C SER A 87 -16.67 -5.92 5.90
N PHE A 88 -16.98 -4.76 5.32
CA PHE A 88 -16.76 -3.48 5.98
C PHE A 88 -17.73 -3.25 7.14
N GLN A 89 -18.98 -3.68 6.99
CA GLN A 89 -19.98 -3.65 8.07
C GLN A 89 -19.51 -4.45 9.28
N ASN A 90 -19.05 -5.67 9.08
CA ASN A 90 -18.49 -6.49 10.15
C ASN A 90 -17.28 -5.80 10.83
N LEU A 91 -16.39 -5.18 10.06
CA LEU A 91 -15.26 -4.44 10.59
C LEU A 91 -15.73 -3.25 11.45
N ALA A 92 -16.72 -2.49 10.96
CA ALA A 92 -17.30 -1.37 11.68
C ALA A 92 -17.92 -1.82 13.02
N GLU A 93 -18.69 -2.90 13.01
CA GLU A 93 -19.32 -3.46 14.21
C GLU A 93 -18.27 -3.89 15.25
N LEU A 94 -17.22 -4.62 14.83
CA LEU A 94 -16.12 -5.03 15.69
C LEU A 94 -15.31 -3.85 16.23
N SER A 95 -15.32 -2.72 15.53
CA SER A 95 -14.64 -1.49 15.93
C SER A 95 -15.55 -0.52 16.68
N ASN A 96 -16.70 -0.99 17.14
CA ASN A 96 -17.70 -0.20 17.90
C ASN A 96 -18.31 0.96 17.12
N PHE A 97 -18.45 0.80 15.79
CA PHE A 97 -19.16 1.72 14.91
C PHE A 97 -20.47 1.11 14.41
N GLU A 98 -21.46 1.97 14.19
CA GLU A 98 -22.70 1.66 13.51
C GLU A 98 -22.75 2.40 12.17
N ILE A 99 -23.01 1.68 11.09
CA ILE A 99 -23.18 2.29 9.77
C ILE A 99 -24.58 2.89 9.70
N ILE A 100 -24.65 4.19 9.44
CA ILE A 100 -25.89 4.95 9.28
C ILE A 100 -26.36 4.92 7.83
N ASP A 101 -25.41 5.06 6.89
CA ASP A 101 -25.70 5.11 5.47
C ASP A 101 -24.50 4.67 4.64
N VAL A 102 -24.76 4.21 3.41
CA VAL A 102 -23.74 3.81 2.43
C VAL A 102 -24.07 4.43 1.08
N LEU A 103 -23.28 5.42 0.70
CA LEU A 103 -23.38 6.06 -0.61
C LEU A 103 -22.49 5.33 -1.61
N LYS A 104 -23.01 5.03 -2.80
CA LYS A 104 -22.28 4.34 -3.87
C LYS A 104 -22.37 5.11 -5.18
N ASP A 105 -21.34 5.02 -5.99
CA ASP A 105 -21.41 5.45 -7.37
C ASP A 105 -22.31 4.51 -8.21
N LYS A 106 -22.74 4.98 -9.39
CA LYS A 106 -23.64 4.23 -10.30
C LYS A 106 -23.11 2.85 -10.70
N LYS A 107 -21.80 2.66 -10.70
CA LYS A 107 -21.13 1.39 -11.05
C LYS A 107 -20.73 0.57 -9.83
N SER A 108 -21.01 1.07 -8.61
CA SER A 108 -20.63 0.44 -7.34
C SER A 108 -19.12 0.13 -7.23
N PHE A 109 -18.27 0.95 -7.84
CA PHE A 109 -16.82 0.83 -7.73
C PHE A 109 -16.27 1.51 -6.48
N PHE A 110 -17.04 2.44 -5.93
CA PHE A 110 -16.66 3.24 -4.79
C PHE A 110 -17.82 3.34 -3.79
N GLY A 111 -17.50 3.29 -2.50
CA GLY A 111 -18.48 3.44 -1.42
C GLY A 111 -18.00 4.41 -0.35
N VAL A 112 -18.89 5.30 0.09
CA VAL A 112 -18.69 6.14 1.25
C VAL A 112 -19.60 5.65 2.36
N PHE A 113 -19.03 5.30 3.50
CA PHE A 113 -19.76 4.82 4.67
C PHE A 113 -19.87 5.95 5.69
N ILE A 114 -21.11 6.31 6.03
CA ILE A 114 -21.39 7.26 7.10
C ILE A 114 -21.61 6.43 8.37
N MET A 115 -20.81 6.69 9.39
CA MET A 115 -20.82 5.91 10.62
C MET A 115 -20.91 6.81 11.84
N LYS A 116 -21.46 6.27 12.93
CA LYS A 116 -21.38 6.85 14.27
C LYS A 116 -20.75 5.86 15.25
N VAL A 117 -20.15 6.36 16.30
CA VAL A 117 -19.69 5.53 17.43
C VAL A 117 -20.93 4.99 18.15
N LYS A 118 -20.93 3.69 18.47
CA LYS A 118 -21.97 3.10 19.32
C LYS A 118 -21.82 3.68 20.73
N SER A 119 -22.93 4.13 21.31
CA SER A 119 -22.94 4.51 22.72
C SER A 119 -22.62 3.30 23.60
N ILE A 120 -21.72 3.51 24.54
CA ILE A 120 -21.39 2.53 25.58
C ILE A 120 -22.58 2.42 26.52
#